data_e7bd6c68befcfc319f6f9f2e96599083
#
_entry.id   e7bd6c68befcfc319f6f9f2e96599083
#
_cell.length_a   1.000
_cell.length_b   1.000
_cell.length_c   1.000
_cell.angle_alpha   90.00
_cell.angle_beta   90.00
_cell.angle_gamma   90.00
#
_symmetry.space_group_name_H-M   'P 1'
#
loop_
_entity.id
_entity.type
_entity.pdbx_description
1 polymer ?
#
loop_
_entity_poly.entity_id
_entity_poly.type
_entity_poly.pdbx_seq_one_letter_code
_entity_poly.pdbx_strand_id
1 'polypeptide(L)'
;MKTVIFAGGFGTRLSEFTNKIPKPMVEIGGVPIIVHIMDHYAKYGFNDFVIALGYKHEYIKEYFYNFAYLNSDIIVNLKENKVTTLSANKRDWKVTLIDTGLKTSTGTRLKKLEKYLDNERSEER
;
A
#
# COMPACT_ATOMS: atom_id res chain seq x y z
N MET A 1 0.00 -4.40 -16.35
CA MET A 1 -1.03 -3.38 -16.11
C MET A 1 -1.03 -2.98 -14.64
N LYS A 2 -1.15 -1.71 -14.39
CA LYS A 2 -1.11 -1.19 -13.03
C LYS A 2 -2.51 -0.90 -12.51
N THR A 3 -2.74 -1.23 -11.25
CA THR A 3 -3.99 -0.94 -10.56
C THR A 3 -3.74 0.24 -9.63
N VAL A 4 -4.51 1.31 -9.79
CA VAL A 4 -4.36 2.51 -8.98
C VAL A 4 -5.36 2.48 -7.84
N ILE A 5 -4.87 2.71 -6.63
CA ILE A 5 -5.71 2.76 -5.44
C ILE A 5 -5.54 4.11 -4.78
N PHE A 6 -6.65 4.80 -4.53
CA PHE A 6 -6.62 6.09 -3.84
C PHE A 6 -6.83 5.85 -2.35
N ALA A 7 -5.81 6.14 -1.58
CA ALA A 7 -5.84 5.93 -0.14
C ALA A 7 -5.56 7.23 0.61
N GLY A 8 -5.88 8.37 0.00
CA GLY A 8 -5.46 9.65 0.52
C GLY A 8 -6.52 10.53 1.14
N GLY A 9 -7.72 10.03 1.39
CA GLY A 9 -8.77 10.85 1.98
C GLY A 9 -8.48 11.23 3.42
N PHE A 10 -9.27 12.18 3.95
CA PHE A 10 -9.13 12.62 5.33
C PHE A 10 -9.69 11.62 6.34
N GLY A 11 -10.58 10.75 5.92
CA GLY A 11 -11.20 9.80 6.81
C GLY A 11 -12.20 10.44 7.77
N THR A 12 -12.83 11.53 7.36
CA THR A 12 -13.69 12.28 8.26
C THR A 12 -14.89 11.50 8.76
N ARG A 13 -15.33 10.52 8.00
CA ARG A 13 -16.53 9.78 8.38
C ARG A 13 -16.28 8.78 9.49
N LEU A 14 -15.04 8.40 9.69
CA LEU A 14 -14.66 7.48 10.75
C LEU A 14 -13.64 8.15 11.63
N SER A 15 -13.95 9.35 12.09
CA SER A 15 -12.99 10.21 12.75
C SER A 15 -12.34 9.55 13.96
N GLU A 16 -13.09 8.76 14.71
CA GLU A 16 -12.52 8.14 15.90
C GLU A 16 -11.42 7.14 15.58
N PHE A 17 -11.60 6.39 14.50
CA PHE A 17 -10.58 5.44 14.07
C PHE A 17 -9.48 6.15 13.30
N THR A 18 -9.86 7.03 12.39
CA THR A 18 -8.90 7.64 11.48
C THR A 18 -8.05 8.71 12.13
N ASN A 19 -8.41 9.16 13.34
CA ASN A 19 -7.52 10.02 14.08
C ASN A 19 -6.26 9.28 14.50
N LYS A 20 -6.32 7.95 14.61
CA LYS A 20 -5.18 7.15 15.01
C LYS A 20 -4.50 6.48 13.84
N ILE A 21 -5.29 5.90 12.95
CA ILE A 21 -4.75 5.23 11.77
C ILE A 21 -5.59 5.60 10.56
N PRO A 22 -5.00 5.56 9.36
CA PRO A 22 -5.77 5.86 8.16
C PRO A 22 -6.76 4.73 7.89
N LYS A 23 -7.89 5.09 7.28
CA LYS A 23 -8.98 4.17 7.02
C LYS A 23 -8.53 2.89 6.29
N PRO A 24 -7.67 2.97 5.26
CA PRO A 24 -7.25 1.75 4.56
C PRO A 24 -6.47 0.78 5.43
N MET A 25 -5.96 1.25 6.57
CA MET A 25 -5.18 0.41 7.46
C MET A 25 -5.99 -0.16 8.61
N VAL A 26 -7.28 0.14 8.68
CA VAL A 26 -8.16 -0.47 9.68
C VAL A 26 -8.23 -1.96 9.35
N GLU A 27 -8.05 -2.79 10.38
CA GLU A 27 -7.95 -4.23 10.16
C GLU A 27 -9.29 -4.93 10.25
N ILE A 28 -9.46 -5.91 9.37
CA ILE A 28 -10.59 -6.83 9.42
C ILE A 28 -9.96 -8.21 9.46
N GLY A 29 -10.22 -8.93 10.56
CA GLY A 29 -9.61 -10.24 10.74
C GLY A 29 -8.10 -10.20 10.81
N GLY A 30 -7.55 -9.13 11.37
CA GLY A 30 -6.11 -8.97 11.53
C GLY A 30 -5.38 -8.52 10.28
N VAL A 31 -6.11 -8.19 9.22
CA VAL A 31 -5.51 -7.77 7.95
C VAL A 31 -6.08 -6.42 7.54
N PRO A 32 -5.23 -5.45 7.18
CA PRO A 32 -5.72 -4.14 6.77
C PRO A 32 -6.67 -4.20 5.59
N ILE A 33 -7.64 -3.29 5.58
CA ILE A 33 -8.63 -3.23 4.49
C ILE A 33 -7.95 -3.14 3.13
N ILE A 34 -6.89 -2.33 3.02
CA ILE A 34 -6.22 -2.16 1.73
C ILE A 34 -5.66 -3.48 1.21
N VAL A 35 -5.17 -4.34 2.09
CA VAL A 35 -4.66 -5.64 1.67
C VAL A 35 -5.79 -6.55 1.19
N HIS A 36 -6.95 -6.48 1.83
CA HIS A 36 -8.11 -7.23 1.36
C HIS A 36 -8.51 -6.81 -0.05
N ILE A 37 -8.48 -5.51 -0.31
CA ILE A 37 -8.80 -4.99 -1.64
C ILE A 37 -7.79 -5.49 -2.67
N MET A 38 -6.51 -5.43 -2.32
CA MET A 38 -5.46 -5.84 -3.22
C MET A 38 -5.51 -7.36 -3.48
N ASP A 39 -5.79 -8.14 -2.44
CA ASP A 39 -5.96 -9.59 -2.62
C ASP A 39 -7.11 -9.89 -3.60
N HIS A 40 -8.17 -9.10 -3.52
CA HIS A 40 -9.29 -9.27 -4.44
C HIS A 40 -8.86 -9.08 -5.89
N TYR A 41 -8.12 -8.01 -6.16
CA TYR A 41 -7.63 -7.77 -7.52
C TYR A 41 -6.58 -8.78 -7.94
N ALA A 42 -5.78 -9.24 -7.00
CA ALA A 42 -4.74 -10.22 -7.31
C ALA A 42 -5.31 -11.53 -7.80
N LYS A 43 -6.53 -11.87 -7.38
CA LYS A 43 -7.20 -13.07 -7.88
C LYS A 43 -7.38 -13.05 -9.40
N TYR A 44 -7.42 -11.87 -9.97
CA TYR A 44 -7.62 -11.69 -11.41
C TYR A 44 -6.32 -11.37 -12.14
N GLY A 45 -5.20 -11.59 -11.47
CA GLY A 45 -3.90 -11.41 -12.11
C GLY A 45 -3.29 -10.02 -11.99
N PHE A 46 -3.94 -9.12 -11.23
CA PHE A 46 -3.40 -7.78 -11.04
C PHE A 46 -2.42 -7.80 -9.88
N ASN A 47 -1.15 -7.60 -10.18
CA ASN A 47 -0.11 -7.66 -9.17
C ASN A 47 0.82 -6.44 -9.16
N ASP A 48 0.48 -5.41 -9.91
CA ASP A 48 1.26 -4.17 -9.95
C ASP A 48 0.35 -3.04 -9.50
N PHE A 49 0.57 -2.59 -8.27
CA PHE A 49 -0.30 -1.61 -7.63
C PHE A 49 0.41 -0.28 -7.46
N VAL A 50 -0.31 0.81 -7.73
CA VAL A 50 0.17 2.16 -7.45
C VAL A 50 -0.82 2.78 -6.47
N ILE A 51 -0.33 3.14 -5.29
CA ILE A 51 -1.17 3.66 -4.23
C ILE A 51 -0.91 5.15 -4.04
N ALA A 52 -1.97 5.94 -4.21
CA ALA A 52 -1.90 7.39 -3.98
C ALA A 52 -2.18 7.65 -2.51
N LEU A 53 -1.21 8.19 -1.81
CA LEU A 53 -1.25 8.38 -0.37
C LEU A 53 -1.59 9.81 0.00
N GLY A 54 -2.09 10.01 1.22
CA GLY A 54 -2.38 11.32 1.75
C GLY A 54 -2.35 11.30 3.25
N TYR A 55 -3.52 11.36 3.89
CA TYR A 55 -3.63 11.41 5.34
C TYR A 55 -2.90 10.25 6.00
N LYS A 56 -1.97 10.57 6.89
CA LYS A 56 -1.16 9.60 7.64
C LYS A 56 -0.50 8.57 6.73
N HIS A 57 0.09 9.04 5.65
CA HIS A 57 0.70 8.18 4.65
C HIS A 57 1.83 7.31 5.21
N GLU A 58 2.44 7.73 6.29
CA GLU A 58 3.55 6.97 6.88
C GLU A 58 3.12 5.61 7.39
N TYR A 59 1.88 5.47 7.84
CA TYR A 59 1.37 4.16 8.29
C TYR A 59 1.37 3.15 7.15
N ILE A 60 0.91 3.59 5.99
CA ILE A 60 0.81 2.69 4.84
C ILE A 60 2.19 2.38 4.30
N LYS A 61 3.06 3.39 4.22
CA LYS A 61 4.42 3.19 3.76
C LYS A 61 5.17 2.19 4.64
N GLU A 62 5.08 2.38 5.95
CA GLU A 62 5.76 1.48 6.89
C GLU A 62 5.25 0.06 6.77
N TYR A 63 3.96 -0.09 6.63
CA TYR A 63 3.37 -1.42 6.52
C TYR A 63 3.94 -2.17 5.33
N PHE A 64 3.96 -1.55 4.15
CA PHE A 64 4.45 -2.23 2.97
C PHE A 64 5.97 -2.36 2.94
N TYR A 65 6.66 -1.37 3.49
CA TYR A 65 8.11 -1.43 3.59
C TYR A 65 8.54 -2.64 4.44
N ASN A 66 7.78 -2.93 5.48
CA ASN A 66 8.08 -4.04 6.38
C ASN A 66 7.28 -5.30 6.09
N PHE A 67 6.58 -5.33 4.97
CA PHE A 67 5.62 -6.39 4.68
C PHE A 67 6.22 -7.78 4.80
N ALA A 68 7.40 -7.98 4.23
CA ALA A 68 8.03 -9.29 4.25
C ALA A 68 8.32 -9.74 5.68
N TYR A 69 8.77 -8.83 6.51
CA TYR A 69 9.10 -9.16 7.90
C TYR A 69 7.83 -9.41 8.71
N LEU A 70 6.79 -8.62 8.46
CA LEU A 70 5.54 -8.74 9.22
C LEU A 70 4.76 -10.00 8.86
N ASN A 71 4.98 -10.52 7.66
CA ASN A 71 4.21 -11.65 7.13
C ASN A 71 5.06 -12.88 6.89
N SER A 72 6.24 -12.95 7.51
CA SER A 72 7.15 -14.08 7.37
C SER A 72 7.82 -14.35 8.71
N ASP A 73 8.25 -15.59 8.88
CA ASP A 73 9.14 -15.88 10.01
C ASP A 73 10.52 -15.35 9.68
N ILE A 74 11.23 -14.85 10.67
CA ILE A 74 12.53 -14.23 10.43
C ILE A 74 13.55 -14.67 11.47
N ILE A 75 14.81 -14.56 11.08
CA ILE A 75 15.94 -14.68 12.00
C ILE A 75 16.62 -13.31 12.04
N VAL A 76 16.78 -12.78 13.24
CA VAL A 76 17.52 -11.54 13.43
C VAL A 76 18.83 -11.89 14.11
N ASN A 77 19.92 -11.76 13.37
CA ASN A 77 21.25 -12.04 13.90
C ASN A 77 21.88 -10.73 14.34
N LEU A 78 21.83 -10.46 15.64
CA LEU A 78 22.31 -9.18 16.16
C LEU A 78 23.83 -9.08 16.13
N LYS A 79 24.49 -10.23 16.19
CA LYS A 79 25.95 -10.24 16.13
C LYS A 79 26.45 -9.77 14.78
N GLU A 80 25.80 -10.23 13.71
CA GLU A 80 26.19 -9.89 12.35
C GLU A 80 25.36 -8.75 11.77
N ASN A 81 24.40 -8.27 12.54
CA ASN A 81 23.50 -7.19 12.11
C ASN A 81 22.79 -7.53 10.81
N LYS A 82 22.19 -8.70 10.76
CA LYS A 82 21.62 -9.25 9.55
C LYS A 82 20.23 -9.83 9.82
N VAL A 83 19.32 -9.66 8.85
CA VAL A 83 17.98 -10.21 8.95
C VAL A 83 17.73 -11.15 7.77
N THR A 84 17.21 -12.33 8.07
CA THR A 84 16.90 -13.34 7.06
C THR A 84 15.44 -13.76 7.21
N THR A 85 14.70 -13.80 6.11
CA THR A 85 13.34 -14.30 6.14
C THR A 85 13.35 -15.81 5.89
N LEU A 86 12.56 -16.54 6.69
CA LEU A 86 12.53 -18.00 6.61
C LEU A 86 11.44 -18.50 5.68
N SER A 87 10.32 -17.79 5.62
CA SER A 87 9.24 -18.20 4.75
C SER A 87 9.06 -17.17 3.66
N ALA A 88 8.91 -17.65 2.44
CA ALA A 88 8.68 -16.78 1.31
C ALA A 88 7.28 -16.19 1.41
N ASN A 89 7.18 -14.90 1.17
CA ASN A 89 5.92 -14.23 1.00
C ASN A 89 5.35 -14.68 -0.34
N LYS A 90 4.13 -15.21 -0.33
CA LYS A 90 3.52 -15.75 -1.54
C LYS A 90 2.92 -14.71 -2.46
N ARG A 91 2.85 -13.46 -1.99
CA ARG A 91 2.33 -12.38 -2.82
C ARG A 91 3.45 -11.84 -3.68
N ASP A 92 3.24 -11.87 -4.99
CA ASP A 92 4.23 -11.40 -5.97
C ASP A 92 3.93 -9.96 -6.41
N TRP A 93 3.37 -9.19 -5.52
CA TRP A 93 2.95 -7.83 -5.81
C TRP A 93 4.13 -6.87 -5.91
N LYS A 94 3.98 -5.92 -6.82
CA LYS A 94 4.83 -4.74 -6.85
C LYS A 94 3.96 -3.58 -6.37
N VAL A 95 4.38 -2.89 -5.34
CA VAL A 95 3.58 -1.81 -4.75
C VAL A 95 4.38 -0.52 -4.79
N THR A 96 3.84 0.45 -5.52
CA THR A 96 4.44 1.78 -5.63
C THR A 96 3.61 2.73 -4.78
N LEU A 97 4.27 3.44 -3.88
CA LEU A 97 3.61 4.29 -2.89
C LEU A 97 3.97 5.74 -3.14
N ILE A 98 3.00 6.55 -3.56
CA ILE A 98 3.23 7.93 -3.97
C ILE A 98 2.46 8.88 -3.06
N ASP A 99 3.17 9.80 -2.43
CA ASP A 99 2.53 10.84 -1.63
C ASP A 99 1.95 11.91 -2.55
N THR A 100 0.63 11.97 -2.62
CA THR A 100 -0.05 12.92 -3.50
C THR A 100 -0.58 14.15 -2.76
N GLY A 101 -0.31 14.24 -1.46
CA GLY A 101 -0.72 15.39 -0.68
C GLY A 101 -1.99 15.16 0.10
N LEU A 102 -2.15 15.92 1.18
CA LEU A 102 -3.25 15.72 2.11
C LEU A 102 -4.59 16.21 1.56
N LYS A 103 -4.61 17.40 1.00
CA LYS A 103 -5.87 18.02 0.55
C LYS A 103 -5.97 18.08 -0.96
N THR A 104 -5.39 17.13 -1.61
CA THR A 104 -5.31 17.15 -3.07
C THR A 104 -6.55 16.51 -3.68
N SER A 105 -7.10 17.12 -4.70
CA SER A 105 -8.26 16.57 -5.40
C SER A 105 -7.87 15.30 -6.17
N THR A 106 -8.88 14.51 -6.51
CA THR A 106 -8.67 13.28 -7.28
C THR A 106 -7.97 13.57 -8.61
N GLY A 107 -8.40 14.63 -9.29
CA GLY A 107 -7.77 15.00 -10.56
C GLY A 107 -6.30 15.34 -10.42
N THR A 108 -5.97 16.08 -9.37
CA THR A 108 -4.57 16.44 -9.13
C THR A 108 -3.76 15.22 -8.74
N ARG A 109 -4.36 14.30 -7.98
CA ARG A 109 -3.67 13.06 -7.61
C ARG A 109 -3.34 12.24 -8.85
N LEU A 110 -4.29 12.14 -9.79
CA LEU A 110 -4.05 11.43 -11.03
C LEU A 110 -2.90 12.06 -11.80
N LYS A 111 -2.86 13.38 -11.84
CA LYS A 111 -1.80 14.07 -12.54
C LYS A 111 -0.43 13.78 -11.93
N LYS A 112 -0.36 13.75 -10.62
CA LYS A 112 0.90 13.44 -9.93
C LYS A 112 1.35 12.01 -10.20
N LEU A 113 0.42 11.12 -10.51
CA LEU A 113 0.74 9.73 -10.76
C LEU A 113 1.13 9.46 -12.20
N GLU A 114 0.86 10.38 -13.11
CA GLU A 114 1.06 10.16 -14.53
C GLU A 114 2.44 9.64 -14.90
N LYS A 115 3.46 10.23 -14.32
CA LYS A 115 4.83 9.83 -14.67
C LYS A 115 5.16 8.43 -14.20
N TYR A 116 4.40 7.89 -13.26
CA TYR A 116 4.61 6.53 -12.80
C TYR A 116 3.79 5.52 -13.57
N LEU A 117 2.82 6.00 -14.35
CA LEU A 117 1.93 5.15 -15.13
C LEU A 117 2.30 5.11 -16.61
N ASP A 118 2.89 6.18 -17.11
CA ASP A 118 3.17 6.33 -18.53
C ASP A 118 4.03 5.21 -19.10
N ASN A 119 4.99 4.76 -18.34
CA ASN A 119 5.91 3.74 -18.81
C ASN A 119 5.23 2.43 -19.11
N GLU A 120 4.08 2.20 -18.47
CA GLU A 120 3.35 0.95 -18.65
C GLU A 120 2.28 1.06 -19.70
N ARG A 121 1.86 2.19 -19.95
CA ARG A 121 0.74 2.48 -20.79
C ARG A 121 -0.50 1.89 -20.38
N SER A 122 -0.56 1.73 -20.31
CA SER A 122 -1.45 1.28 -20.14
C SER A 122 -2.42 1.15 -19.98
N GLU A 123 -2.52 1.24 -19.92
CA GLU A 123 -3.17 1.01 -19.70
C GLU A 123 -4.00 0.98 -19.41
N GLU A 124 -4.03 0.91 -19.33
CA GLU A 124 -4.64 0.77 -19.08
C GLU A 124 -5.47 1.05 -18.79
N ARG A 125 -5.95 1.24 -18.46
CA ARG A 125 -6.58 1.38 -18.17
C ARG A 125 -7.14 1.23 -17.66
#